data_e8cef5ceb3b1639d2164d7f596141de2
#
_entry.id   e8cef5ceb3b1639d2164d7f596141de2
#
_cell.length_a   1.000
_cell.length_b   1.000
_cell.length_c   1.000
_cell.angle_alpha   90.00
_cell.angle_beta   90.00
_cell.angle_gamma   90.00
#
_symmetry.space_group_name_H-M   'P 1'
#
loop_
_entity.id
_entity.type
_entity.pdbx_description
1 polymer ?
#
loop_
_entity_poly.entity_id
_entity_poly.type
_entity_poly.pdbx_seq_one_letter_code
_entity_poly.pdbx_strand_id
1 'polypeptide(L)'
;MKCENVERILLSREDLDRITKNLGEQITKDYQGKKLLMVGILKGCFMFMADLMRYVELPCQMDFMICSSYGAGTESSGQIKIVKDLSVPIQDCHVLIVEDIIDSGNTLCYVKNPVSYTHLR
;
A
#
# COMPACT_ATOMS: atom_id res chain seq x y z
N MET A 1 -18.79 11.84 9.81
CA MET A 1 -19.47 10.59 10.22
C MET A 1 -19.24 10.40 11.72
N LYS A 2 -20.31 10.34 12.49
CA LYS A 2 -20.22 10.03 13.92
C LYS A 2 -20.33 8.52 14.09
N CYS A 3 -19.31 7.91 14.65
CA CYS A 3 -19.36 6.50 15.02
C CYS A 3 -19.81 6.38 16.47
N GLU A 4 -21.00 5.85 16.69
CA GLU A 4 -21.61 5.78 18.01
C GLU A 4 -20.89 4.85 18.99
N ASN A 5 -20.02 3.96 18.48
CA ASN A 5 -19.33 2.93 19.26
C ASN A 5 -17.83 3.19 19.43
N VAL A 6 -17.40 4.43 19.40
CA VAL A 6 -15.99 4.81 19.56
C VAL A 6 -15.74 5.24 20.99
N GLU A 7 -14.90 4.52 21.73
CA GLU A 7 -14.51 4.88 23.09
C GLU A 7 -13.62 6.11 23.12
N ARG A 8 -12.65 6.17 22.24
CA ARG A 8 -11.75 7.32 22.13
C ARG A 8 -11.10 7.38 20.74
N ILE A 9 -10.68 8.57 20.36
CA ILE A 9 -9.90 8.79 19.14
C ILE A 9 -8.42 8.71 19.52
N LEU A 10 -7.72 7.73 18.95
CA LEU A 10 -6.27 7.57 19.13
C LEU A 10 -5.49 8.54 18.23
N LEU A 11 -5.94 8.67 16.99
CA LEU A 11 -5.38 9.58 16.00
C LEU A 11 -6.51 10.38 15.40
N SER A 12 -6.41 11.69 15.43
CA SER A 12 -7.37 12.58 14.82
C SER A 12 -7.16 12.61 13.29
N ARG A 13 -8.14 13.19 12.58
CA ARG A 13 -8.00 13.44 11.15
C ARG A 13 -6.79 14.33 10.84
N GLU A 14 -6.56 15.32 11.66
CA GLU A 14 -5.43 16.24 11.55
C GLU A 14 -4.11 15.51 11.79
N ASP A 15 -4.06 14.58 12.73
CA ASP A 15 -2.89 13.74 12.98
C ASP A 15 -2.57 12.88 11.78
N LEU A 16 -3.58 12.25 11.19
CA LEU A 16 -3.42 11.39 10.01
C LEU A 16 -2.95 12.20 8.80
N ASP A 17 -3.49 13.39 8.61
CA ASP A 17 -3.05 14.27 7.51
C ASP A 17 -1.60 14.69 7.67
N ARG A 18 -1.20 15.05 8.88
CA ARG A 18 0.20 15.40 9.18
C ARG A 18 1.14 14.23 8.92
N ILE A 19 0.79 13.03 9.35
CA ILE A 19 1.58 11.82 9.15
C ILE A 19 1.70 11.54 7.65
N THR A 20 0.61 11.61 6.92
CA THR A 20 0.57 11.37 5.47
C THR A 20 1.42 12.39 4.71
N LYS A 21 1.34 13.65 5.11
CA LYS A 21 2.17 14.71 4.54
C LYS A 21 3.66 14.46 4.78
N ASN A 22 4.03 14.10 6.00
CA ASN A 22 5.42 13.81 6.33
C ASN A 22 5.95 12.61 5.53
N LEU A 23 5.15 11.57 5.36
CA LEU A 23 5.49 10.42 4.53
C LEU A 23 5.69 10.82 3.07
N GLY A 24 4.79 11.63 2.52
CA GLY A 24 4.89 12.11 1.15
C GLY A 24 6.15 12.94 0.91
N GLU A 25 6.49 13.80 1.85
CA GLU A 25 7.72 14.59 1.81
C GLU A 25 8.97 13.69 1.86
N GLN A 26 8.95 12.68 2.71
CA GLN A 26 10.05 11.73 2.83
C GLN A 26 10.23 10.91 1.55
N ILE A 27 9.13 10.42 0.98
CA ILE A 27 9.16 9.69 -0.29
C ILE A 27 9.72 10.57 -1.40
N THR A 28 9.26 11.81 -1.48
CA THR A 28 9.75 12.78 -2.46
C THR A 28 11.26 12.97 -2.36
N LYS A 29 11.77 13.07 -1.13
CA LYS A 29 13.20 13.23 -0.88
C LYS A 29 13.99 11.96 -1.21
N ASP A 30 13.51 10.81 -0.76
CA ASP A 30 14.25 9.54 -0.85
C ASP A 30 14.31 9.01 -2.29
N TYR A 31 13.33 9.34 -3.11
CA TYR A 31 13.22 8.81 -4.48
C TYR A 31 13.49 9.85 -5.57
N GLN A 32 14.17 10.94 -5.23
CA GLN A 32 14.60 11.92 -6.22
C GLN A 32 15.49 11.29 -7.29
N GLY A 33 15.17 11.53 -8.56
CA GLY A 33 15.90 11.00 -9.69
C GLY A 33 15.71 9.51 -9.95
N LYS A 34 14.81 8.85 -9.21
CA LYS A 34 14.51 7.44 -9.35
C LYS A 34 13.17 7.24 -10.03
N LYS A 35 13.06 6.14 -10.78
CA LYS A 35 11.79 5.75 -11.40
C LYS A 35 10.96 5.01 -10.36
N LEU A 36 10.00 5.71 -9.77
CA LEU A 36 9.17 5.19 -8.68
C LEU A 36 7.84 4.66 -9.22
N LEU A 37 7.51 3.45 -8.80
CA LEU A 37 6.17 2.86 -8.96
C LEU A 37 5.57 2.63 -7.57
N MET A 38 4.46 3.29 -7.28
CA MET A 38 3.71 3.09 -6.06
C MET A 38 2.62 2.06 -6.31
N VAL A 39 2.63 0.99 -5.51
CA VAL A 39 1.69 -0.13 -5.64
C VAL A 39 0.82 -0.19 -4.40
N GLY A 40 -0.48 0.03 -4.58
CA GLY A 40 -1.46 -0.10 -3.51
C GLY A 40 -2.12 -1.46 -3.49
N ILE A 41 -2.36 -1.98 -2.31
CA ILE A 41 -3.11 -3.23 -2.12
C ILE A 41 -4.57 -2.89 -1.83
N LEU A 42 -5.41 -3.14 -2.81
CA LEU A 42 -6.84 -2.86 -2.69
C LEU A 42 -7.52 -3.92 -1.81
N LYS A 43 -8.61 -3.58 -1.16
CA LYS A 43 -9.32 -2.29 -1.26
C LYS A 43 -8.90 -1.29 -0.19
N GLY A 44 -8.40 -1.74 0.95
CA GLY A 44 -8.17 -0.91 2.13
C GLY A 44 -7.27 0.29 1.90
N CYS A 45 -6.29 0.16 1.02
CA CYS A 45 -5.30 1.22 0.83
C CYS A 45 -5.80 2.43 0.02
N PHE A 46 -6.96 2.36 -0.64
CA PHE A 46 -7.24 3.33 -1.70
C PHE A 46 -7.34 4.78 -1.20
N MET A 47 -7.92 5.03 -0.04
CA MET A 47 -8.02 6.38 0.51
C MET A 47 -6.66 6.89 0.98
N PHE A 48 -5.90 6.06 1.68
CA PHE A 48 -4.55 6.40 2.10
C PHE A 48 -3.64 6.65 0.89
N MET A 49 -3.72 5.80 -0.11
CA MET A 49 -2.96 5.96 -1.35
C MET A 49 -3.27 7.29 -2.04
N ALA A 50 -4.55 7.64 -2.14
CA ALA A 50 -4.98 8.89 -2.74
C ALA A 50 -4.46 10.11 -1.97
N ASP A 51 -4.55 10.09 -0.65
CA ASP A 51 -4.06 11.16 0.18
C ASP A 51 -2.54 11.27 0.13
N LEU A 52 -1.84 10.14 0.18
CA LEU A 52 -0.39 10.10 0.10
C LEU A 52 0.14 10.65 -1.22
N MET A 53 -0.50 10.28 -2.33
CA MET A 53 -0.10 10.73 -3.66
C MET A 53 -0.16 12.25 -3.82
N ARG A 54 -1.02 12.94 -3.09
CA ARG A 54 -1.10 14.40 -3.11
C ARG A 54 0.14 15.07 -2.54
N TYR A 55 0.87 14.38 -1.67
CA TYR A 55 2.06 14.92 -1.01
C TYR A 55 3.37 14.41 -1.63
N VAL A 56 3.30 13.54 -2.62
CA VAL A 56 4.47 13.07 -3.35
C VAL A 56 4.71 14.00 -4.52
N GLU A 57 5.77 14.79 -4.44
CA GLU A 57 6.08 15.84 -5.43
C GLU A 57 7.20 15.41 -6.38
N LEU A 58 7.03 14.24 -6.98
CA LEU A 58 7.92 13.78 -8.04
C LEU A 58 7.13 12.97 -9.06
N PRO A 59 7.59 12.88 -10.31
CA PRO A 59 6.94 12.03 -11.30
C PRO A 59 7.02 10.58 -10.86
N CYS A 60 5.87 9.95 -10.68
CA CYS A 60 5.80 8.54 -10.35
C CYS A 60 4.58 7.90 -11.01
N GLN A 61 4.67 6.60 -11.20
CA GLN A 61 3.54 5.80 -11.63
C GLN A 61 2.86 5.18 -10.42
N MET A 62 1.58 4.85 -10.58
CA MET A 62 0.88 4.10 -9.56
C MET A 62 0.12 2.94 -10.19
N ASP A 63 0.02 1.85 -9.45
CA ASP A 63 -0.73 0.68 -9.83
C ASP A 63 -1.33 0.02 -8.60
N PHE A 64 -2.21 -0.93 -8.79
CA PHE A 64 -2.93 -1.60 -7.72
C PHE A 64 -2.91 -3.10 -7.92
N MET A 65 -2.84 -3.81 -6.79
CA MET A 65 -3.04 -5.24 -6.72
C MET A 65 -4.27 -5.55 -5.87
N ILE A 66 -4.93 -6.64 -6.16
CA ILE A 66 -6.00 -7.17 -5.32
C ILE A 66 -5.58 -8.56 -4.87
N CYS A 67 -5.51 -8.75 -3.56
CA CYS A 67 -5.21 -10.02 -2.93
C CYS A 67 -6.40 -10.44 -2.08
N SER A 68 -6.74 -11.71 -2.12
CA SER A 68 -7.75 -12.29 -1.23
C SER A 68 -7.15 -13.43 -0.45
N SER A 69 -7.55 -13.56 0.83
CA SER A 69 -7.20 -14.73 1.61
C SER A 69 -8.10 -15.89 1.20
N TYR A 70 -7.50 -17.07 1.01
CA TYR A 70 -8.23 -18.29 0.68
C TYR A 70 -8.69 -19.00 1.96
N GLY A 71 -9.95 -19.36 2.02
CA GLY A 71 -10.54 -20.18 3.04
C GLY A 71 -11.87 -19.63 3.56
N ALA A 72 -12.95 -20.38 3.37
CA ALA A 72 -14.21 -20.12 4.02
C ALA A 72 -14.09 -20.57 5.48
N GLY A 73 -13.72 -19.66 6.37
CA GLY A 73 -13.63 -19.96 7.79
C GLY A 73 -12.78 -18.96 8.54
N THR A 74 -12.87 -19.03 9.85
CA THR A 74 -12.19 -18.15 10.79
C THR A 74 -10.68 -18.38 10.86
N GLU A 75 -10.17 -19.42 10.23
CA GLU A 75 -8.74 -19.68 10.16
C GLU A 75 -8.24 -19.35 8.77
N SER A 76 -7.35 -18.37 8.71
CA SER A 76 -6.61 -18.12 7.48
C SER A 76 -5.70 -19.33 7.25
N SER A 77 -5.89 -20.05 6.17
CA SER A 77 -5.01 -21.15 5.76
C SER A 77 -3.61 -20.67 5.35
N GLY A 78 -3.31 -19.40 5.51
CA GLY A 78 -2.06 -18.79 5.07
C GLY A 78 -1.94 -18.68 3.54
N GLN A 79 -2.95 -19.11 2.81
CA GLN A 79 -2.95 -19.03 1.35
C GLN A 79 -3.58 -17.71 0.89
N ILE A 80 -2.82 -16.97 0.12
CA ILE A 80 -3.26 -15.70 -0.48
C ILE A 80 -3.30 -15.89 -1.99
N LYS A 81 -4.40 -15.45 -2.60
CA LYS A 81 -4.57 -15.45 -4.04
C LYS A 81 -4.47 -14.04 -4.57
N ILE A 82 -3.70 -13.86 -5.64
CA ILE A 82 -3.70 -12.63 -6.39
C ILE A 82 -4.92 -12.65 -7.33
N VAL A 83 -5.89 -11.77 -7.07
CA VAL A 83 -7.09 -11.61 -7.89
C VAL A 83 -6.82 -10.66 -9.04
N LYS A 84 -6.08 -9.60 -8.80
CA LYS A 84 -5.61 -8.67 -9.81
C LYS A 84 -4.12 -8.44 -9.62
N ASP A 85 -3.34 -8.74 -10.65
CA ASP A 85 -1.92 -8.46 -10.69
C ASP A 85 -1.64 -7.06 -11.28
N LEU A 86 -0.38 -6.67 -11.23
CA LEU A 86 0.05 -5.38 -11.76
C LEU A 86 -0.20 -5.28 -13.26
N SER A 87 -0.62 -4.11 -13.70
CA SER A 87 -0.82 -3.78 -15.10
C SER A 87 0.40 -3.10 -15.72
N VAL A 88 1.25 -2.51 -14.89
CA VAL A 88 2.44 -1.76 -15.30
C VAL A 88 3.67 -2.65 -15.14
N PRO A 89 4.57 -2.71 -16.13
CA PRO A 89 5.86 -3.41 -15.97
C PRO A 89 6.68 -2.73 -14.87
N ILE A 90 7.25 -3.54 -13.99
CA ILE A 90 8.04 -2.99 -12.87
C ILE A 90 9.55 -3.09 -13.11
N GLN A 91 9.94 -3.54 -14.29
CA GLN A 91 11.34 -3.60 -14.65
C GLN A 91 11.98 -2.20 -14.57
N ASP A 92 13.13 -2.14 -13.93
CA ASP A 92 13.89 -0.90 -13.71
C ASP A 92 13.18 0.15 -12.83
N CYS A 93 12.09 -0.23 -12.17
CA CYS A 93 11.40 0.64 -11.23
C CYS A 93 11.80 0.35 -9.79
N HIS A 94 11.83 1.40 -8.97
CA HIS A 94 11.75 1.25 -7.53
C HIS A 94 10.29 1.09 -7.15
N VAL A 95 9.94 -0.01 -6.51
CA VAL A 95 8.56 -0.34 -6.16
C VAL A 95 8.34 -0.05 -4.68
N LEU A 96 7.39 0.82 -4.41
CA LEU A 96 6.95 1.13 -3.05
C LEU A 96 5.54 0.58 -2.85
N ILE A 97 5.43 -0.39 -1.95
CA ILE A 97 4.14 -1.00 -1.62
C ILE A 97 3.44 -0.14 -0.56
N VAL A 98 2.19 0.20 -0.84
CA VAL A 98 1.35 1.00 0.05
C VAL A 98 0.22 0.14 0.60
N GLU A 99 0.15 0.04 1.91
CA GLU A 99 -0.87 -0.68 2.65
C GLU A 99 -1.32 0.16 3.84
N ASP A 100 -2.58 0.13 4.17
CA ASP A 100 -3.12 0.90 5.29
C ASP A 100 -2.86 0.25 6.64
N ILE A 101 -2.96 -1.06 6.71
CA ILE A 101 -2.79 -1.83 7.95
C ILE A 101 -1.86 -3.02 7.69
N ILE A 102 -0.87 -3.19 8.56
CA ILE A 102 -0.10 -4.41 8.64
C ILE A 102 -0.66 -5.23 9.80
N ASP A 103 -1.41 -6.29 9.47
CA ASP A 103 -1.94 -7.20 10.47
C ASP A 103 -0.90 -8.27 10.83
N SER A 104 -0.90 -9.42 10.15
CA SER A 104 0.10 -10.46 10.35
C SER A 104 1.36 -10.29 9.49
N GLY A 105 1.32 -9.41 8.51
CA GLY A 105 2.37 -9.25 7.51
C GLY A 105 2.35 -10.30 6.40
N ASN A 106 1.45 -11.27 6.45
CA ASN A 106 1.39 -12.36 5.47
C ASN A 106 1.11 -11.86 4.06
N THR A 107 0.20 -10.90 3.91
CA THR A 107 -0.12 -10.30 2.62
C THR A 107 1.09 -9.60 2.01
N LEU A 108 1.80 -8.80 2.80
CA LEU A 108 2.99 -8.09 2.33
C LEU A 108 4.11 -9.06 1.95
N CYS A 109 4.34 -10.09 2.75
CA CYS A 109 5.32 -11.12 2.43
C CYS A 109 4.97 -11.85 1.13
N TYR A 110 3.71 -12.16 0.94
CA TYR A 110 3.23 -12.83 -0.26
C TYR A 110 3.38 -11.96 -1.51
N VAL A 111 2.99 -10.70 -1.43
CA VAL A 111 3.09 -9.74 -2.53
C VAL A 111 4.54 -9.46 -2.88
N LYS A 112 5.40 -9.33 -1.87
CA LYS A 112 6.84 -9.12 -2.08
C LYS A 112 7.49 -10.26 -2.85
N ASN A 113 7.12 -11.49 -2.57
CA ASN A 113 7.71 -12.66 -3.22
C ASN A 113 7.44 -12.72 -4.74
N PRO A 114 6.20 -12.61 -5.25
CA PRO A 114 5.95 -12.54 -6.68
C PRO A 114 6.65 -11.36 -7.34
N VAL A 115 6.59 -10.20 -6.71
CA VAL A 115 7.25 -8.97 -7.20
C VAL A 115 8.76 -9.17 -7.25
N SER A 116 9.35 -9.78 -6.22
CA SER A 116 10.78 -10.11 -6.20
C SER A 116 11.14 -11.16 -7.24
N TYR A 117 10.29 -12.17 -7.40
CA TYR A 117 10.58 -13.31 -8.28
C TYR A 117 10.43 -12.99 -9.74
N THR A 118 9.40 -12.21 -10.11
CA THR A 118 9.10 -11.92 -11.52
C THR A 118 9.68 -10.60 -12.00
N HIS A 119 9.94 -9.65 -11.11
CA HIS A 119 10.12 -8.27 -11.49
C HIS A 119 11.20 -7.50 -10.74
N LEU A 120 11.58 -7.92 -9.55
CA LEU A 120 12.68 -7.30 -8.81
C LEU A 120 13.98 -8.03 -9.12
N ARG A 121 14.86 -7.33 -9.70
CA ARG A 121 16.26 -7.73 -9.76
C ARG A 121 17.07 -6.88 -8.80
#